data_307313b540bd0800f223bff08987812d
#
_entry.id   307313b540bd0800f223bff08987812d
#
_cell.length_a   1.000
_cell.length_b   1.000
_cell.length_c   1.000
_cell.angle_alpha   90.00
_cell.angle_beta   90.00
_cell.angle_gamma   90.00
#
_symmetry.space_group_name_H-M   'P 1'
#
loop_
_entity.id
_entity.type
_entity.pdbx_description
1 polymer ?
#
loop_
_entity_poly.entity_id
_entity_poly.type
_entity_poly.pdbx_seq_one_letter_code
_entity_poly.pdbx_strand_id
1 'polypeptide(L)'
;MNPSEENFLNNLLSAFRFAALPARTNSFRAEVKAFLQSSFEPMPADIRARSWMGFNAAFSKKLAARGWVGVTLPAQYGGASLDAFSRFVLVEELLAAGAPVSAHWIADRQSGPLILKFGTEAQRQFYLPKICAAEAFFCIGMSEPNAGSDLASVGTRATRCQIDGSSGWRLNGRKIWTTNAQHCHYMIALVRSSGEPQDRQKGLSQFIVDLALPGVTVRPIRDLAGDAHFSEVFFDNVLLTDDALIGHEGSGWAQVNAELAFERSGPERVYSSIVLLEHWITCPVSYTHLTLPTILLV
;
A
#
# COMPACT_ATOMS: atom_id res chain seq x y z
N MET A 1 -7.78 -36.15 18.23
CA MET A 1 -6.34 -35.82 18.35
C MET A 1 -5.72 -36.81 19.33
N ASN A 2 -4.59 -37.42 18.98
CA ASN A 2 -3.87 -38.32 19.85
C ASN A 2 -3.25 -37.51 21.02
N PRO A 3 -3.23 -38.00 22.28
CA PRO A 3 -2.62 -37.30 23.43
C PRO A 3 -1.19 -36.82 23.20
N SER A 4 -0.43 -37.48 22.32
CA SER A 4 0.93 -37.03 21.91
C SER A 4 0.90 -35.82 21.01
N GLU A 5 -0.10 -35.66 20.13
CA GLU A 5 -0.26 -34.50 19.23
C GLU A 5 -0.77 -33.28 20.01
N GLU A 6 -1.64 -33.48 20.97
CA GLU A 6 -2.12 -32.44 21.85
C GLU A 6 -1.01 -31.90 22.76
N ASN A 7 -0.15 -32.77 23.29
CA ASN A 7 1.04 -32.40 24.05
C ASN A 7 2.06 -31.67 23.16
N PHE A 8 2.26 -32.07 21.90
CA PHE A 8 3.15 -31.40 20.97
C PHE A 8 2.65 -29.99 20.64
N LEU A 9 1.36 -29.84 20.33
CA LEU A 9 0.74 -28.54 20.05
C LEU A 9 0.78 -27.61 21.27
N ASN A 10 0.47 -28.13 22.46
CA ASN A 10 0.53 -27.34 23.68
C ASN A 10 1.96 -26.92 24.02
N ASN A 11 2.95 -27.75 23.80
CA ASN A 11 4.37 -27.37 23.95
C ASN A 11 4.83 -26.37 22.92
N LEU A 12 4.39 -26.49 21.66
CA LEU A 12 4.67 -25.54 20.60
C LEU A 12 4.04 -24.19 20.91
N LEU A 13 2.77 -24.17 21.31
CA LEU A 13 2.04 -22.94 21.64
C LEU A 13 2.56 -22.28 22.93
N SER A 14 3.03 -23.06 23.91
CA SER A 14 3.61 -22.52 25.14
C SER A 14 4.93 -21.78 24.92
N ALA A 15 5.62 -22.06 23.80
CA ALA A 15 6.82 -21.32 23.40
C ALA A 15 6.50 -19.93 22.81
N PHE A 16 5.27 -19.69 22.34
CA PHE A 16 4.84 -18.40 21.83
C PHE A 16 4.34 -17.54 23.00
N ARG A 17 5.06 -16.46 23.27
CA ARG A 17 4.60 -15.43 24.20
C ARG A 17 3.93 -14.32 23.38
N PHE A 18 2.66 -14.05 23.67
CA PHE A 18 1.99 -12.89 23.09
C PHE A 18 2.69 -11.62 23.58
N ALA A 19 3.18 -10.80 22.65
CA ALA A 19 3.69 -9.48 22.98
C ALA A 19 2.51 -8.59 23.36
N ALA A 20 2.57 -8.00 24.56
CA ALA A 20 1.59 -7.00 24.97
C ALA A 20 1.89 -5.67 24.25
N LEU A 21 0.85 -5.05 23.70
CA LEU A 21 0.96 -3.69 23.19
C LEU A 21 1.10 -2.71 24.39
N PRO A 22 1.77 -1.57 24.21
CA PRO A 22 1.87 -0.56 25.25
C PRO A 22 0.48 -0.11 25.72
N ALA A 23 0.28 0.05 27.04
CA ALA A 23 -1.03 0.38 27.62
C ALA A 23 -1.66 1.68 27.02
N ARG A 24 -0.82 2.64 26.58
CA ARG A 24 -1.28 3.88 25.91
C ARG A 24 -2.07 3.62 24.63
N THR A 25 -1.93 2.45 23.99
CA THR A 25 -2.67 2.12 22.77
C THR A 25 -4.11 1.72 23.07
N ASN A 26 -4.48 1.42 24.32
CA ASN A 26 -5.84 0.97 24.66
C ASN A 26 -6.87 2.09 24.48
N SER A 27 -6.55 3.32 24.90
CA SER A 27 -7.43 4.48 24.69
C SER A 27 -7.61 4.79 23.21
N PHE A 28 -6.52 4.75 22.45
CA PHE A 28 -6.56 4.95 21.00
C PHE A 28 -7.39 3.87 20.30
N ARG A 29 -7.25 2.61 20.69
CA ARG A 29 -8.09 1.50 20.20
C ARG A 29 -9.58 1.75 20.45
N ALA A 30 -9.93 2.19 21.66
CA ALA A 30 -11.31 2.50 22.00
C ALA A 30 -11.88 3.65 21.14
N GLU A 31 -11.08 4.67 20.87
CA GLU A 31 -11.43 5.78 20.01
C GLU A 31 -11.65 5.33 18.56
N VAL A 32 -10.77 4.50 18.00
CA VAL A 32 -10.91 3.94 16.65
C VAL A 32 -12.17 3.08 16.55
N LYS A 33 -12.43 2.22 17.53
CA LYS A 33 -13.66 1.39 17.57
C LYS A 33 -14.93 2.24 17.60
N ALA A 34 -14.97 3.27 18.44
CA ALA A 34 -16.12 4.18 18.52
C ALA A 34 -16.37 4.91 17.20
N PHE A 35 -15.30 5.37 16.55
CA PHE A 35 -15.41 5.97 15.22
C PHE A 35 -15.97 4.99 14.19
N LEU A 36 -15.46 3.76 14.15
CA LEU A 36 -15.94 2.75 13.20
C LEU A 36 -17.42 2.41 13.42
N GLN A 37 -17.85 2.29 14.67
CA GLN A 37 -19.27 2.07 14.99
C GLN A 37 -20.19 3.19 14.51
N SER A 38 -19.74 4.43 14.52
CA SER A 38 -20.54 5.61 14.12
C SER A 38 -20.42 5.99 12.63
N SER A 39 -19.32 5.57 11.98
CA SER A 39 -18.98 6.04 10.62
C SER A 39 -19.18 4.99 9.54
N PHE A 40 -19.56 3.78 9.93
CA PHE A 40 -19.66 2.63 9.06
C PHE A 40 -21.12 2.25 8.85
N GLU A 41 -21.58 2.35 7.59
CA GLU A 41 -22.83 1.72 7.17
C GLU A 41 -22.65 0.19 7.16
N PRO A 42 -23.64 -0.59 7.58
CA PRO A 42 -23.60 -2.04 7.48
C PRO A 42 -23.35 -2.46 6.02
N MET A 43 -22.22 -3.12 5.75
CA MET A 43 -21.90 -3.62 4.43
C MET A 43 -22.10 -5.13 4.37
N PRO A 44 -22.48 -5.70 3.20
CA PRO A 44 -22.50 -7.12 2.97
C PRO A 44 -21.16 -7.79 3.31
N ALA A 45 -21.18 -9.04 3.77
CA ALA A 45 -20.00 -9.74 4.25
C ALA A 45 -18.91 -9.91 3.18
N ASP A 46 -19.31 -10.11 1.93
CA ASP A 46 -18.39 -10.21 0.78
C ASP A 46 -17.66 -8.89 0.50
N ILE A 47 -18.32 -7.75 0.68
CA ILE A 47 -17.71 -6.43 0.54
C ILE A 47 -16.74 -6.18 1.70
N ARG A 48 -17.13 -6.50 2.94
CA ARG A 48 -16.27 -6.36 4.12
C ARG A 48 -15.03 -7.25 4.02
N ALA A 49 -15.18 -8.47 3.50
CA ALA A 49 -14.06 -9.39 3.29
C ALA A 49 -13.02 -8.87 2.27
N ARG A 50 -13.39 -7.89 1.44
CA ARG A 50 -12.50 -7.20 0.48
C ARG A 50 -11.93 -5.88 1.03
N SER A 51 -11.99 -5.64 2.31
CA SER A 51 -11.56 -4.41 3.01
C SER A 51 -10.23 -3.86 2.47
N TRP A 52 -9.23 -4.71 2.37
CA TRP A 52 -7.90 -4.37 1.87
C TRP A 52 -7.89 -3.81 0.45
N MET A 53 -8.78 -4.28 -0.41
CA MET A 53 -8.91 -3.86 -1.81
C MET A 53 -10.02 -2.83 -2.04
N GLY A 54 -10.84 -2.57 -1.02
CA GLY A 54 -11.95 -1.62 -1.10
C GLY A 54 -11.46 -0.18 -1.25
N PHE A 55 -11.73 0.43 -2.41
CA PHE A 55 -11.39 1.82 -2.68
C PHE A 55 -12.55 2.74 -2.33
N ASN A 56 -12.36 3.62 -1.33
CA ASN A 56 -13.37 4.61 -0.94
C ASN A 56 -12.70 5.92 -0.47
N ALA A 57 -12.65 6.89 -1.37
CA ALA A 57 -12.04 8.20 -1.09
C ALA A 57 -12.78 8.97 0.02
N ALA A 58 -14.12 8.85 0.08
CA ALA A 58 -14.91 9.54 1.10
C ALA A 58 -14.62 8.98 2.51
N PHE A 59 -14.46 7.66 2.64
CA PHE A 59 -14.04 7.05 3.90
C PHE A 59 -12.63 7.49 4.30
N SER A 60 -11.69 7.51 3.35
CA SER A 60 -10.33 8.01 3.61
C SER A 60 -10.32 9.46 4.08
N LYS A 61 -11.19 10.33 3.54
CA LYS A 61 -11.35 11.71 4.03
C LYS A 61 -11.91 11.78 5.45
N LYS A 62 -12.83 10.88 5.83
CA LYS A 62 -13.30 10.79 7.22
C LYS A 62 -12.17 10.39 8.18
N LEU A 63 -11.29 9.46 7.78
CA LEU A 63 -10.11 9.11 8.55
C LEU A 63 -9.11 10.28 8.65
N ALA A 64 -8.87 10.97 7.53
CA ALA A 64 -8.00 12.14 7.50
C ALA A 64 -8.48 13.26 8.43
N ALA A 65 -9.80 13.52 8.50
CA ALA A 65 -10.38 14.47 9.43
C ALA A 65 -10.14 14.12 10.91
N ARG A 66 -9.84 12.86 11.23
CA ARG A 66 -9.41 12.41 12.56
C ARG A 66 -7.88 12.46 12.76
N GLY A 67 -7.12 12.84 11.73
CA GLY A 67 -5.65 12.77 11.72
C GLY A 67 -5.10 11.34 11.61
N TRP A 68 -5.88 10.41 11.05
CA TRP A 68 -5.53 8.99 11.01
C TRP A 68 -5.01 8.52 9.64
N VAL A 69 -4.92 9.40 8.66
CA VAL A 69 -4.10 9.21 7.47
C VAL A 69 -2.76 9.93 7.70
N GLY A 70 -1.64 9.26 7.43
CA GLY A 70 -0.33 9.79 7.77
C GLY A 70 -0.06 9.77 9.29
N VAL A 71 -0.63 8.82 10.02
CA VAL A 71 -0.59 8.76 11.49
C VAL A 71 0.83 8.79 12.06
N THR A 72 1.83 8.25 11.34
CA THR A 72 3.25 8.28 11.74
C THR A 72 4.05 9.41 11.09
N LEU A 73 3.47 10.15 10.15
CA LEU A 73 4.14 11.28 9.52
C LEU A 73 4.25 12.47 10.50
N PRO A 74 5.30 13.31 10.37
CA PRO A 74 5.49 14.46 11.24
C PRO A 74 4.35 15.48 11.16
N ALA A 75 4.02 16.09 12.31
CA ALA A 75 2.96 17.08 12.41
C ALA A 75 3.19 18.32 11.51
N GLN A 76 4.44 18.71 11.29
CA GLN A 76 4.79 19.81 10.38
C GLN A 76 4.32 19.59 8.93
N TYR A 77 4.02 18.35 8.53
CA TYR A 77 3.47 17.99 7.23
C TYR A 77 2.02 17.50 7.33
N GLY A 78 1.34 17.76 8.43
CA GLY A 78 -0.07 17.38 8.61
C GLY A 78 -0.30 15.99 9.19
N GLY A 79 0.75 15.22 9.49
CA GLY A 79 0.66 13.92 10.15
C GLY A 79 0.38 14.02 11.65
N ALA A 80 0.05 12.91 12.29
CA ALA A 80 -0.26 12.88 13.72
C ALA A 80 0.98 12.67 14.60
N SER A 81 2.14 12.40 14.05
CA SER A 81 3.39 12.09 14.80
C SER A 81 3.24 10.98 15.85
N LEU A 82 2.30 10.05 15.63
CA LEU A 82 2.12 8.90 16.50
C LEU A 82 3.14 7.79 16.15
N ASP A 83 3.26 6.83 17.04
CA ASP A 83 4.22 5.73 16.89
C ASP A 83 3.69 4.56 16.06
N ALA A 84 4.58 3.59 15.79
CA ALA A 84 4.25 2.38 15.03
C ALA A 84 3.21 1.50 15.73
N PHE A 85 3.11 1.52 17.07
CA PHE A 85 2.08 0.76 17.79
C PHE A 85 0.70 1.37 17.61
N SER A 86 0.60 2.68 17.58
CA SER A 86 -0.64 3.39 17.26
C SER A 86 -1.09 3.07 15.83
N ARG A 87 -0.16 3.10 14.88
CA ARG A 87 -0.44 2.67 13.50
C ARG A 87 -0.89 1.21 13.44
N PHE A 88 -0.23 0.31 14.17
CA PHE A 88 -0.62 -1.10 14.25
C PHE A 88 -2.08 -1.24 14.70
N VAL A 89 -2.45 -0.60 15.81
CA VAL A 89 -3.81 -0.65 16.35
C VAL A 89 -4.84 -0.07 15.37
N LEU A 90 -4.52 1.05 14.74
CA LEU A 90 -5.40 1.65 13.74
C LEU A 90 -5.70 0.67 12.59
N VAL A 91 -4.65 0.10 12.00
CA VAL A 91 -4.80 -0.82 10.85
C VAL A 91 -5.52 -2.10 11.26
N GLU A 92 -5.22 -2.66 12.45
CA GLU A 92 -5.90 -3.83 12.99
C GLU A 92 -7.41 -3.60 13.11
N GLU A 93 -7.84 -2.50 13.73
CA GLU A 93 -9.25 -2.20 13.91
C GLU A 93 -9.97 -1.87 12.59
N LEU A 94 -9.31 -1.17 11.67
CA LEU A 94 -9.86 -0.89 10.34
C LEU A 94 -10.13 -2.19 9.57
N LEU A 95 -9.20 -3.13 9.59
CA LEU A 95 -9.33 -4.40 8.88
C LEU A 95 -10.34 -5.33 9.57
N ALA A 96 -10.36 -5.37 10.92
CA ALA A 96 -11.34 -6.14 11.68
C ALA A 96 -12.79 -5.65 11.42
N ALA A 97 -12.97 -4.36 11.22
CA ALA A 97 -14.28 -3.80 10.84
C ALA A 97 -14.63 -4.03 9.36
N GLY A 98 -13.68 -4.45 8.53
CA GLY A 98 -13.86 -4.54 7.09
C GLY A 98 -13.87 -3.19 6.37
N ALA A 99 -13.17 -2.19 6.91
CA ALA A 99 -13.15 -0.83 6.37
C ALA A 99 -12.42 -0.73 5.01
N PRO A 100 -12.92 0.08 4.05
CA PRO A 100 -12.32 0.22 2.73
C PRO A 100 -11.07 1.12 2.78
N VAL A 101 -9.89 0.52 2.92
CA VAL A 101 -8.63 1.24 3.16
C VAL A 101 -7.80 1.50 1.91
N SER A 102 -8.19 0.93 0.76
CA SER A 102 -7.34 0.90 -0.43
C SER A 102 -7.02 2.28 -1.03
N ALA A 103 -7.85 3.29 -0.81
CA ALA A 103 -7.62 4.62 -1.37
C ALA A 103 -6.39 5.31 -0.77
N HIS A 104 -6.17 5.20 0.54
CA HIS A 104 -5.08 5.92 1.21
C HIS A 104 -3.87 5.05 1.57
N TRP A 105 -4.01 3.74 1.66
CA TRP A 105 -3.00 2.92 2.30
C TRP A 105 -1.64 2.89 1.58
N ILE A 106 -1.57 2.99 0.24
CA ILE A 106 -0.30 3.09 -0.48
C ILE A 106 0.38 4.42 -0.16
N ALA A 107 -0.38 5.52 -0.23
CA ALA A 107 0.13 6.85 0.09
C ALA A 107 0.63 6.93 1.54
N ASP A 108 -0.16 6.46 2.50
CA ASP A 108 0.16 6.48 3.94
C ASP A 108 1.35 5.58 4.30
N ARG A 109 1.39 4.36 3.74
CA ARG A 109 2.34 3.33 4.16
C ARG A 109 3.65 3.35 3.39
N GLN A 110 3.62 3.69 2.11
CA GLN A 110 4.76 3.57 1.20
C GLN A 110 5.23 4.94 0.70
N SER A 111 4.38 5.64 -0.05
CA SER A 111 4.79 6.88 -0.74
C SER A 111 5.11 8.02 0.23
N GLY A 112 4.32 8.21 1.28
CA GLY A 112 4.57 9.22 2.29
C GLY A 112 5.91 9.02 3.03
N PRO A 113 6.19 7.84 3.61
CA PRO A 113 7.48 7.53 4.22
C PRO A 113 8.67 7.63 3.25
N LEU A 114 8.48 7.23 1.98
CA LEU A 114 9.51 7.36 0.96
C LEU A 114 9.84 8.83 0.67
N ILE A 115 8.82 9.66 0.43
CA ILE A 115 8.97 11.09 0.20
C ILE A 115 9.56 11.79 1.44
N LEU A 116 9.11 11.41 2.64
CA LEU A 116 9.67 11.94 3.88
C LEU A 116 11.17 11.65 4.00
N LYS A 117 11.61 10.46 3.62
CA LYS A 117 13.00 10.02 3.78
C LYS A 117 13.92 10.57 2.69
N PHE A 118 13.50 10.52 1.44
CA PHE A 118 14.36 10.77 0.27
C PHE A 118 13.97 12.00 -0.55
N GLY A 119 12.74 12.50 -0.40
CA GLY A 119 12.27 13.66 -1.14
C GLY A 119 12.96 14.94 -0.75
N THR A 120 12.90 15.92 -1.62
CA THR A 120 13.29 17.31 -1.33
C THR A 120 12.31 17.95 -0.34
N GLU A 121 12.69 19.07 0.27
CA GLU A 121 11.76 19.79 1.15
C GLU A 121 10.53 20.30 0.39
N ALA A 122 10.70 20.72 -0.86
CA ALA A 122 9.59 21.12 -1.71
C ALA A 122 8.61 19.97 -1.97
N GLN A 123 9.12 18.75 -2.23
CA GLN A 123 8.29 17.56 -2.39
C GLN A 123 7.57 17.20 -1.08
N ARG A 124 8.24 17.27 0.07
CA ARG A 124 7.62 17.02 1.38
C ARG A 124 6.47 17.99 1.66
N GLN A 125 6.71 19.28 1.46
CA GLN A 125 5.73 20.35 1.66
C GLN A 125 4.53 20.24 0.71
N PHE A 126 4.74 19.74 -0.50
CA PHE A 126 3.68 19.62 -1.49
C PHE A 126 2.84 18.35 -1.32
N TYR A 127 3.48 17.19 -1.15
CA TYR A 127 2.79 15.90 -1.18
C TYR A 127 2.30 15.43 0.19
N LEU A 128 3.09 15.58 1.26
CA LEU A 128 2.74 14.99 2.55
C LEU A 128 1.46 15.57 3.15
N PRO A 129 1.21 16.89 3.12
CA PRO A 129 -0.07 17.43 3.61
C PRO A 129 -1.27 16.90 2.83
N LYS A 130 -1.16 16.76 1.51
CA LYS A 130 -2.22 16.20 0.67
C LYS A 130 -2.47 14.72 0.94
N ILE A 131 -1.42 13.94 1.24
CA ILE A 131 -1.55 12.55 1.68
C ILE A 131 -2.32 12.51 3.01
N CYS A 132 -1.89 13.31 4.00
CA CYS A 132 -2.54 13.35 5.32
C CYS A 132 -4.00 13.81 5.26
N ALA A 133 -4.34 14.69 4.32
CA ALA A 133 -5.71 15.15 4.07
C ALA A 133 -6.56 14.18 3.23
N ALA A 134 -5.98 13.04 2.77
CA ALA A 134 -6.59 12.14 1.79
C ALA A 134 -7.05 12.86 0.50
N GLU A 135 -6.22 13.78 0.02
CA GLU A 135 -6.40 14.53 -1.22
C GLU A 135 -5.46 14.05 -2.34
N ALA A 136 -4.39 13.34 -1.98
CA ALA A 136 -3.46 12.72 -2.91
C ALA A 136 -3.40 11.21 -2.69
N PHE A 137 -3.90 10.45 -3.68
CA PHE A 137 -3.79 8.99 -3.72
C PHE A 137 -2.64 8.59 -4.63
N PHE A 138 -1.87 7.61 -4.20
CA PHE A 138 -0.67 7.14 -4.88
C PHE A 138 -0.79 5.69 -5.29
N CYS A 139 -0.12 5.35 -6.39
CA CYS A 139 0.17 3.96 -6.76
C CYS A 139 1.68 3.78 -7.00
N ILE A 140 2.10 2.53 -7.08
CA ILE A 140 3.50 2.15 -7.25
C ILE A 140 3.69 1.48 -8.60
N GLY A 141 4.55 2.05 -9.44
CA GLY A 141 4.91 1.55 -10.76
C GLY A 141 6.31 0.94 -10.76
N MET A 142 6.42 -0.31 -10.31
CA MET A 142 7.69 -1.07 -10.34
C MET A 142 7.72 -2.06 -11.48
N SER A 143 6.83 -3.06 -11.44
CA SER A 143 6.81 -4.18 -12.37
C SER A 143 6.53 -3.78 -13.82
N GLU A 144 7.15 -4.51 -14.75
CA GLU A 144 6.92 -4.42 -16.18
C GLU A 144 6.59 -5.81 -16.74
N PRO A 145 6.05 -5.95 -17.95
CA PRO A 145 5.73 -7.25 -18.52
C PRO A 145 6.89 -8.23 -18.52
N ASN A 146 8.12 -7.74 -18.66
CA ASN A 146 9.33 -8.55 -18.71
C ASN A 146 10.24 -8.39 -17.46
N ALA A 147 9.81 -7.62 -16.46
CA ALA A 147 10.58 -7.31 -15.25
C ALA A 147 9.68 -7.29 -14.02
N GLY A 148 9.45 -8.47 -13.44
CA GLY A 148 8.71 -8.67 -12.18
C GLY A 148 9.65 -9.12 -11.08
N SER A 149 9.91 -10.44 -10.98
CA SER A 149 10.89 -11.00 -10.01
C SER A 149 12.29 -10.47 -10.28
N ASP A 150 12.66 -10.26 -11.54
CA ASP A 150 13.88 -9.58 -11.94
C ASP A 150 13.67 -8.06 -12.09
N LEU A 151 13.31 -7.40 -11.00
CA LEU A 151 13.00 -5.96 -11.01
C LEU A 151 14.20 -5.09 -11.45
N ALA A 152 15.43 -5.56 -11.26
CA ALA A 152 16.63 -4.84 -11.68
C ALA A 152 16.76 -4.68 -13.21
N SER A 153 15.98 -5.43 -13.99
CA SER A 153 15.98 -5.39 -15.46
C SER A 153 14.92 -4.45 -16.07
N VAL A 154 14.29 -3.56 -15.28
CA VAL A 154 13.28 -2.62 -15.79
C VAL A 154 13.81 -1.83 -16.98
N GLY A 155 12.97 -1.74 -18.02
CA GLY A 155 13.27 -1.09 -19.29
C GLY A 155 12.60 0.27 -19.50
N THR A 156 11.57 0.62 -18.70
CA THR A 156 10.99 1.98 -18.72
C THR A 156 12.09 2.99 -18.47
N ARG A 157 12.22 3.98 -19.36
CA ARG A 157 13.37 4.88 -19.41
C ARG A 157 12.97 6.32 -19.24
N ALA A 158 13.70 7.04 -18.39
CA ALA A 158 13.69 8.49 -18.30
C ALA A 158 14.98 9.04 -18.92
N THR A 159 14.88 9.87 -19.95
CA THR A 159 16.03 10.49 -20.62
C THR A 159 16.01 12.00 -20.39
N ARG A 160 17.17 12.60 -20.17
CA ARG A 160 17.30 14.05 -20.02
C ARG A 160 16.82 14.75 -21.28
N CYS A 161 16.06 15.83 -21.11
CA CYS A 161 15.60 16.68 -22.21
C CYS A 161 15.46 18.12 -21.73
N GLN A 162 15.17 19.05 -22.68
CA GLN A 162 14.78 20.42 -22.38
C GLN A 162 13.26 20.56 -22.48
N ILE A 163 12.67 21.24 -21.51
CA ILE A 163 11.25 21.56 -21.44
C ILE A 163 11.15 23.07 -21.24
N ASP A 164 10.69 23.80 -22.26
CA ASP A 164 10.54 25.26 -22.25
C ASP A 164 11.81 26.00 -21.77
N GLY A 165 12.98 25.51 -22.21
CA GLY A 165 14.28 26.07 -21.86
C GLY A 165 14.84 25.63 -20.49
N SER A 166 14.12 24.83 -19.73
CA SER A 166 14.56 24.25 -18.45
C SER A 166 14.92 22.77 -18.60
N SER A 167 15.82 22.28 -17.74
CA SER A 167 16.15 20.85 -17.66
C SER A 167 14.95 20.04 -17.19
N GLY A 168 14.81 18.85 -17.74
CA GLY A 168 13.77 17.90 -17.33
C GLY A 168 14.03 16.51 -17.91
N TRP A 169 12.99 15.68 -17.90
CA TRP A 169 13.05 14.30 -18.30
C TRP A 169 11.93 13.93 -19.26
N ARG A 170 12.22 13.06 -20.19
CA ARG A 170 11.25 12.41 -21.05
C ARG A 170 11.13 10.96 -20.67
N LEU A 171 9.93 10.57 -20.21
CA LEU A 171 9.62 9.21 -19.75
C LEU A 171 8.92 8.42 -20.84
N ASN A 172 9.44 7.22 -21.13
CA ASN A 172 8.87 6.27 -22.07
C ASN A 172 8.91 4.86 -21.47
N GLY A 173 7.84 4.09 -21.69
CA GLY A 173 7.76 2.71 -21.25
C GLY A 173 6.38 2.30 -20.78
N ARG A 174 6.34 1.22 -19.96
CA ARG A 174 5.09 0.63 -19.49
C ARG A 174 5.26 -0.04 -18.15
N LYS A 175 4.31 0.18 -17.25
CA LYS A 175 4.19 -0.52 -15.97
C LYS A 175 2.97 -1.42 -15.98
N ILE A 176 3.03 -2.53 -15.24
CA ILE A 176 1.94 -3.50 -15.10
C ILE A 176 1.74 -3.88 -13.64
N TRP A 177 0.59 -4.42 -13.32
CA TRP A 177 0.18 -4.81 -11.97
C TRP A 177 0.20 -3.63 -10.98
N THR A 178 -0.06 -2.42 -11.50
CA THR A 178 -0.12 -1.21 -10.69
C THR A 178 -1.46 -1.13 -9.98
N THR A 179 -1.45 -1.32 -8.67
CA THR A 179 -2.66 -1.33 -7.84
C THR A 179 -3.38 0.00 -7.89
N ASN A 180 -4.68 -0.02 -8.25
CA ASN A 180 -5.59 1.12 -8.24
C ASN A 180 -5.13 2.35 -9.05
N ALA A 181 -4.24 2.22 -10.02
CA ALA A 181 -3.73 3.37 -10.78
C ALA A 181 -4.83 4.21 -11.42
N GLN A 182 -5.95 3.59 -11.83
CA GLN A 182 -7.11 4.27 -12.41
C GLN A 182 -7.82 5.23 -11.44
N HIS A 183 -7.53 5.15 -10.15
CA HIS A 183 -8.10 5.98 -9.09
C HIS A 183 -7.08 6.89 -8.41
N CYS A 184 -5.80 6.78 -8.78
CA CYS A 184 -4.71 7.52 -8.16
C CYS A 184 -4.40 8.81 -8.92
N HIS A 185 -3.86 9.79 -8.20
CA HIS A 185 -3.38 11.05 -8.77
C HIS A 185 -1.93 10.95 -9.21
N TYR A 186 -1.12 10.23 -8.41
CA TYR A 186 0.33 10.15 -8.60
C TYR A 186 0.81 8.71 -8.57
N MET A 187 1.93 8.47 -9.27
CA MET A 187 2.65 7.21 -9.24
C MET A 187 4.08 7.43 -8.78
N ILE A 188 4.59 6.58 -7.87
CA ILE A 188 6.03 6.42 -7.70
C ILE A 188 6.50 5.40 -8.73
N ALA A 189 7.23 5.86 -9.75
CA ALA A 189 7.69 5.02 -10.84
C ALA A 189 9.18 4.71 -10.71
N LEU A 190 9.54 3.42 -10.66
CA LEU A 190 10.92 2.98 -10.80
C LEU A 190 11.29 2.88 -12.28
N VAL A 191 12.30 3.62 -12.71
CA VAL A 191 12.71 3.69 -14.11
C VAL A 191 14.22 3.71 -14.25
N ARG A 192 14.71 3.42 -15.43
CA ARG A 192 16.12 3.56 -15.78
C ARG A 192 16.41 4.97 -16.28
N SER A 193 17.22 5.71 -15.55
CA SER A 193 17.65 7.08 -15.92
C SER A 193 19.02 7.12 -16.57
N SER A 194 19.86 6.09 -16.36
CA SER A 194 21.17 5.96 -16.98
C SER A 194 21.57 4.49 -17.17
N GLY A 195 22.62 4.24 -17.95
CA GLY A 195 23.07 2.90 -18.25
C GLY A 195 22.10 2.05 -19.07
N GLU A 196 22.39 0.75 -19.15
CA GLU A 196 21.61 -0.25 -19.87
C GLU A 196 20.99 -1.29 -18.91
N PRO A 197 20.04 -2.13 -19.34
CA PRO A 197 19.41 -3.16 -18.46
C PRO A 197 20.44 -4.12 -17.85
N GLN A 198 21.56 -4.35 -18.50
CA GLN A 198 22.67 -5.21 -18.03
C GLN A 198 23.39 -4.61 -16.81
N ASP A 199 23.30 -3.30 -16.59
CA ASP A 199 23.85 -2.62 -15.42
C ASP A 199 23.03 -2.88 -14.16
N ARG A 200 21.91 -3.59 -14.31
CA ARG A 200 21.07 -4.09 -13.22
C ARG A 200 20.56 -2.93 -12.34
N GLN A 201 20.89 -2.95 -11.05
CA GLN A 201 20.47 -1.94 -10.07
C GLN A 201 21.08 -0.55 -10.30
N LYS A 202 22.20 -0.47 -11.01
CA LYS A 202 22.85 0.80 -11.33
C LYS A 202 22.01 1.57 -12.33
N GLY A 203 21.92 2.87 -12.17
CA GLY A 203 21.17 3.75 -13.07
C GLY A 203 19.64 3.72 -12.93
N LEU A 204 19.12 3.06 -11.89
CA LEU A 204 17.70 3.11 -11.55
C LEU A 204 17.39 4.31 -10.66
N SER A 205 16.29 4.99 -10.95
CA SER A 205 15.78 6.15 -10.22
C SER A 205 14.28 6.04 -10.00
N GLN A 206 13.76 6.72 -8.97
CA GLN A 206 12.32 6.83 -8.76
C GLN A 206 11.84 8.25 -9.05
N PHE A 207 10.71 8.34 -9.72
CA PHE A 207 10.05 9.60 -10.06
C PHE A 207 8.62 9.63 -9.52
N ILE A 208 8.18 10.81 -9.09
CA ILE A 208 6.75 11.08 -8.86
C ILE A 208 6.15 11.50 -10.18
N VAL A 209 5.26 10.71 -10.73
CA VAL A 209 4.58 10.97 -12.00
C VAL A 209 3.13 11.34 -11.71
N ASP A 210 2.70 12.52 -12.14
CA ASP A 210 1.28 12.89 -12.18
C ASP A 210 0.60 12.09 -13.30
N LEU A 211 -0.41 11.31 -12.94
CA LEU A 211 -1.11 10.42 -13.89
C LEU A 211 -2.03 11.19 -14.86
N ALA A 212 -2.27 12.47 -14.62
CA ALA A 212 -3.01 13.36 -15.53
C ALA A 212 -2.14 13.99 -16.64
N LEU A 213 -0.82 13.78 -16.60
CA LEU A 213 0.08 14.36 -17.61
C LEU A 213 -0.20 13.81 -19.01
N PRO A 214 -0.05 14.65 -20.05
CA PRO A 214 -0.10 14.20 -21.44
C PRO A 214 0.88 13.05 -21.70
N GLY A 215 0.43 12.02 -22.44
CA GLY A 215 1.23 10.84 -22.74
C GLY A 215 1.09 9.72 -21.69
N VAL A 216 0.43 9.95 -20.55
CA VAL A 216 0.08 8.87 -19.60
C VAL A 216 -1.24 8.25 -20.00
N THR A 217 -1.27 6.91 -20.09
CA THR A 217 -2.49 6.15 -20.32
C THR A 217 -2.60 5.05 -19.28
N VAL A 218 -3.69 5.04 -18.51
CA VAL A 218 -3.99 4.02 -17.52
C VAL A 218 -5.06 3.07 -18.06
N ARG A 219 -4.78 1.76 -18.06
CA ARG A 219 -5.72 0.72 -18.53
C ARG A 219 -5.96 -0.30 -17.41
N PRO A 220 -7.17 -0.34 -16.84
CA PRO A 220 -7.51 -1.33 -15.83
C PRO A 220 -7.45 -2.76 -16.37
N ILE A 221 -6.93 -3.69 -15.56
CA ILE A 221 -6.90 -5.13 -15.84
C ILE A 221 -8.02 -5.75 -15.02
N ARG A 222 -8.97 -6.41 -15.70
CA ARG A 222 -10.04 -7.15 -15.03
C ARG A 222 -9.58 -8.55 -14.68
N ASP A 223 -9.87 -8.98 -13.46
CA ASP A 223 -9.67 -10.35 -13.01
C ASP A 223 -10.85 -11.26 -13.36
N LEU A 224 -10.80 -12.52 -12.95
CA LEU A 224 -11.86 -13.50 -13.20
C LEU A 224 -13.18 -13.17 -12.49
N ALA A 225 -13.15 -12.40 -11.41
CA ALA A 225 -14.34 -11.92 -10.71
C ALA A 225 -14.94 -10.66 -11.37
N GLY A 226 -14.25 -10.08 -12.37
CA GLY A 226 -14.63 -8.84 -13.03
C GLY A 226 -14.14 -7.58 -12.33
N ASP A 227 -13.44 -7.73 -11.20
CA ASP A 227 -12.84 -6.63 -10.47
C ASP A 227 -11.60 -6.08 -11.20
N ALA A 228 -11.29 -4.80 -11.01
CA ALA A 228 -10.16 -4.13 -11.63
C ALA A 228 -9.23 -3.50 -10.58
N HIS A 229 -8.52 -4.37 -9.85
CA HIS A 229 -7.58 -3.91 -8.81
C HIS A 229 -6.24 -3.44 -9.37
N PHE A 230 -5.87 -3.94 -10.53
CA PHE A 230 -4.61 -3.65 -11.18
C PHE A 230 -4.80 -2.91 -12.50
N SER A 231 -3.77 -2.17 -12.90
CA SER A 231 -3.73 -1.50 -14.19
C SER A 231 -2.39 -1.70 -14.88
N GLU A 232 -2.41 -1.60 -16.21
CA GLU A 232 -1.25 -1.20 -16.99
C GLU A 232 -1.19 0.32 -17.06
N VAL A 233 0.01 0.87 -17.02
CA VAL A 233 0.25 2.31 -17.18
C VAL A 233 1.31 2.50 -18.26
N PHE A 234 0.93 3.21 -19.32
CA PHE A 234 1.80 3.50 -20.45
C PHE A 234 2.31 4.94 -20.36
N PHE A 235 3.57 5.12 -20.70
CA PHE A 235 4.23 6.41 -20.82
C PHE A 235 4.71 6.58 -22.26
N ASP A 236 4.14 7.55 -22.94
CA ASP A 236 4.52 7.94 -24.31
C ASP A 236 4.98 9.40 -24.33
N ASN A 237 6.30 9.59 -24.32
CA ASN A 237 6.94 10.90 -24.30
C ASN A 237 6.44 11.83 -23.18
N VAL A 238 6.17 11.28 -22.00
CA VAL A 238 5.73 12.06 -20.84
C VAL A 238 6.85 12.97 -20.37
N LEU A 239 6.58 14.27 -20.29
CA LEU A 239 7.55 15.25 -19.85
C LEU A 239 7.44 15.47 -18.34
N LEU A 240 8.55 15.32 -17.64
CA LEU A 240 8.68 15.52 -16.20
C LEU A 240 9.71 16.59 -15.93
N THR A 241 9.40 17.54 -15.08
CA THR A 241 10.35 18.52 -14.57
C THR A 241 11.38 17.86 -13.63
N ASP A 242 12.49 18.53 -13.35
CA ASP A 242 13.56 17.95 -12.51
C ASP A 242 13.10 17.66 -11.08
N ASP A 243 12.11 18.36 -10.58
CA ASP A 243 11.51 18.16 -9.25
C ASP A 243 10.64 16.89 -9.13
N ALA A 244 10.38 16.20 -10.25
CA ALA A 244 9.75 14.89 -10.23
C ALA A 244 10.68 13.78 -9.72
N LEU A 245 12.01 13.95 -9.80
CA LEU A 245 13.00 12.99 -9.33
C LEU A 245 13.01 12.94 -7.80
N ILE A 246 12.92 11.74 -7.22
CA ILE A 246 13.05 11.54 -5.77
C ILE A 246 14.52 11.35 -5.42
N GLY A 247 15.05 12.24 -4.57
CA GLY A 247 16.44 12.16 -4.12
C GLY A 247 17.44 12.43 -5.26
N HIS A 248 18.34 11.48 -5.51
CA HIS A 248 19.40 11.61 -6.52
C HIS A 248 19.23 10.60 -7.66
N GLU A 249 19.63 10.98 -8.85
CA GLU A 249 19.70 10.07 -9.99
C GLU A 249 20.58 8.84 -9.66
N GLY A 250 20.09 7.65 -10.02
CA GLY A 250 20.76 6.38 -9.72
C GLY A 250 20.49 5.80 -8.30
N SER A 251 19.75 6.51 -7.44
CA SER A 251 19.46 6.05 -6.06
C SER A 251 18.23 5.15 -5.96
N GLY A 252 17.54 4.84 -7.05
CA GLY A 252 16.25 4.16 -7.05
C GLY A 252 16.27 2.78 -6.37
N TRP A 253 17.36 2.02 -6.47
CA TRP A 253 17.42 0.71 -5.82
C TRP A 253 17.42 0.79 -4.30
N ALA A 254 18.12 1.76 -3.71
CA ALA A 254 18.12 1.99 -2.27
C ALA A 254 16.74 2.45 -1.78
N GLN A 255 16.05 3.25 -2.60
CA GLN A 255 14.69 3.71 -2.34
C GLN A 255 13.69 2.55 -2.37
N VAL A 256 13.75 1.68 -3.39
CA VAL A 256 12.93 0.45 -3.50
C VAL A 256 13.11 -0.45 -2.28
N ASN A 257 14.35 -0.71 -1.85
CA ASN A 257 14.60 -1.54 -0.68
C ASN A 257 13.99 -0.95 0.60
N ALA A 258 14.06 0.36 0.79
CA ALA A 258 13.42 1.03 1.91
C ALA A 258 11.89 0.95 1.84
N GLU A 259 11.31 1.10 0.64
CA GLU A 259 9.88 1.03 0.40
C GLU A 259 9.32 -0.39 0.65
N LEU A 260 10.00 -1.43 0.14
CA LEU A 260 9.60 -2.83 0.33
C LEU A 260 9.63 -3.25 1.81
N ALA A 261 10.52 -2.68 2.62
CA ALA A 261 10.53 -2.92 4.06
C ALA A 261 9.23 -2.45 4.73
N PHE A 262 8.71 -1.30 4.34
CA PHE A 262 7.41 -0.80 4.82
C PHE A 262 6.23 -1.59 4.23
N GLU A 263 6.30 -1.98 2.97
CA GLU A 263 5.25 -2.73 2.31
C GLU A 263 4.97 -4.09 2.98
N ARG A 264 5.99 -4.78 3.46
CA ARG A 264 5.88 -6.19 3.87
C ARG A 264 5.85 -6.42 5.37
N SER A 265 5.89 -5.38 6.19
CA SER A 265 6.03 -5.48 7.65
C SER A 265 4.77 -5.16 8.45
N GLY A 266 3.69 -4.75 7.81
CA GLY A 266 2.49 -4.30 8.52
C GLY A 266 1.52 -5.42 8.91
N PRO A 267 0.61 -5.17 9.89
CA PRO A 267 -0.41 -6.11 10.34
C PRO A 267 -1.39 -6.49 9.23
N GLU A 268 -1.50 -5.66 8.20
CA GLU A 268 -2.32 -5.90 7.02
C GLU A 268 -2.01 -7.22 6.31
N ARG A 269 -0.79 -7.71 6.43
CA ARG A 269 -0.41 -9.01 5.85
C ARG A 269 -1.05 -10.20 6.54
N VAL A 270 -1.48 -10.01 7.78
CA VAL A 270 -2.15 -11.05 8.59
C VAL A 270 -3.66 -10.81 8.63
N TYR A 271 -4.08 -9.56 8.78
CA TYR A 271 -5.48 -9.20 9.01
C TYR A 271 -6.28 -8.87 7.75
N SER A 272 -5.70 -8.91 6.56
CA SER A 272 -6.39 -8.52 5.32
C SER A 272 -7.68 -9.29 5.03
N SER A 273 -7.81 -10.50 5.57
CA SER A 273 -9.00 -11.36 5.41
C SER A 273 -9.61 -11.82 6.74
N ILE A 274 -9.29 -11.14 7.85
CA ILE A 274 -9.77 -11.53 9.19
C ILE A 274 -11.30 -11.53 9.28
N VAL A 275 -11.98 -10.61 8.62
CA VAL A 275 -13.44 -10.55 8.57
C VAL A 275 -14.05 -11.84 8.00
N LEU A 276 -13.42 -12.40 6.97
CA LEU A 276 -13.87 -13.65 6.37
C LEU A 276 -13.73 -14.82 7.36
N LEU A 277 -12.60 -14.89 8.07
CA LEU A 277 -12.36 -15.91 9.09
C LEU A 277 -13.35 -15.78 10.24
N GLU A 278 -13.57 -14.58 10.76
CA GLU A 278 -14.54 -14.33 11.84
C GLU A 278 -15.96 -14.71 11.42
N HIS A 279 -16.36 -14.33 10.20
CA HIS A 279 -17.67 -14.70 9.68
C HIS A 279 -17.81 -16.21 9.51
N TRP A 280 -16.79 -16.88 9.01
CA TRP A 280 -16.78 -18.33 8.85
C TRP A 280 -16.89 -19.06 10.21
N ILE A 281 -16.22 -18.56 11.24
CA ILE A 281 -16.28 -19.13 12.60
C ILE A 281 -17.67 -18.90 13.24
N THR A 282 -18.25 -17.71 13.06
CA THR A 282 -19.49 -17.30 13.72
C THR A 282 -20.75 -17.78 12.99
N CYS A 283 -20.66 -18.13 11.71
CA CYS A 283 -21.77 -18.66 10.91
C CYS A 283 -21.50 -20.10 10.44
N PRO A 284 -21.28 -21.07 11.34
CA PRO A 284 -21.02 -22.43 10.94
C PRO A 284 -22.25 -23.03 10.25
N VAL A 285 -22.07 -23.57 9.06
CA VAL A 285 -23.09 -24.37 8.40
C VAL A 285 -23.08 -25.75 9.00
N SER A 286 -23.82 -25.93 10.10
CA SER A 286 -24.08 -27.21 10.74
C SER A 286 -22.81 -28.09 10.88
N TYR A 287 -22.82 -29.32 10.40
CA TYR A 287 -21.71 -30.28 10.54
C TYR A 287 -20.60 -30.12 9.46
N THR A 288 -20.81 -29.41 8.40
CA THR A 288 -19.86 -29.35 7.27
C THR A 288 -18.54 -28.66 7.62
N HIS A 289 -18.54 -27.65 8.49
CA HIS A 289 -17.33 -26.94 8.91
C HIS A 289 -16.52 -27.70 9.96
N LEU A 290 -17.21 -28.47 10.81
CA LEU A 290 -16.60 -29.12 11.97
C LEU A 290 -16.24 -30.59 11.72
N THR A 291 -16.81 -31.24 10.70
CA THR A 291 -16.64 -32.67 10.46
C THR A 291 -15.86 -33.03 9.20
N LEU A 292 -15.49 -32.05 8.37
CA LEU A 292 -14.63 -32.29 7.20
C LEU A 292 -13.35 -33.09 7.51
N PRO A 293 -12.65 -32.87 8.62
CA PRO A 293 -11.50 -33.69 9.00
C PRO A 293 -11.86 -35.16 9.29
N THR A 294 -13.09 -35.45 9.70
CA THR A 294 -13.53 -36.81 10.01
C THR A 294 -13.90 -37.62 8.78
N ILE A 295 -14.28 -36.99 7.70
CA ILE A 295 -14.63 -37.64 6.40
C ILE A 295 -13.37 -38.07 5.64
N LEU A 296 -12.23 -37.44 5.87
CA LEU A 296 -10.95 -37.75 5.25
C LEU A 296 -10.20 -38.92 5.93
N LEU A 297 -10.75 -39.50 6.99
CA LEU A 297 -10.17 -40.58 7.76
C LEU A 297 -10.88 -41.94 7.58
N VAL A 298 -11.77 -42.05 6.57
CA VAL A 298 -12.44 -43.31 6.20
C VAL A 298 -11.93 -43.83 4.85
#